data_ec997cfb400a15d87f0d1f8904c74192
#
_entry.id   ec997cfb400a15d87f0d1f8904c74192
#
_cell.length_a   1.000
_cell.length_b   1.000
_cell.length_c   1.000
_cell.angle_alpha   90.00
_cell.angle_beta   90.00
_cell.angle_gamma   90.00
#
_symmetry.space_group_name_H-M   'P 1'
#
loop_
_entity.id
_entity.type
_entity.pdbx_description
1 polymer ?
#
loop_
_entity_poly.entity_id
_entity_poly.type
_entity_poly.pdbx_seq_one_letter_code
_entity_poly.pdbx_strand_id
1 'polypeptide(L)'
;MKLLVTGGLGFIGSNFILKLLRENNDFEITNVDAELFGSDHKNLYEIKNSEKYHFVKGNISNKKFMEEQIAKCDVVINFAAESFVDRSINDANPFLVSNIRGAFTILDIITKQEKRMIQISTDEVFGSLSNGTATEESKFNPSSPYAATKAAAELLINS
;
A
#
# COMPACT_ATOMS: atom_id res chain seq x y z
N MET A 1 -19.07 -5.86 -1.46
CA MET A 1 -18.15 -5.09 -0.60
C MET A 1 -17.24 -4.24 -1.47
N LYS A 2 -17.07 -2.97 -1.12
CA LYS A 2 -16.23 -2.02 -1.88
C LYS A 2 -14.84 -1.91 -1.27
N LEU A 3 -13.82 -2.25 -2.04
CA LEU A 3 -12.42 -2.20 -1.63
C LEU A 3 -11.73 -1.01 -2.30
N LEU A 4 -10.95 -0.27 -1.53
CA LEU A 4 -9.98 0.69 -2.05
C LEU A 4 -8.60 0.05 -1.96
N VAL A 5 -8.04 -0.32 -3.10
CA VAL A 5 -6.67 -0.84 -3.20
C VAL A 5 -5.76 0.29 -3.66
N THR A 6 -4.71 0.58 -2.91
CA THR A 6 -3.71 1.57 -3.31
C THR A 6 -2.43 0.89 -3.77
N GLY A 7 -1.74 1.42 -4.77
CA GLY A 7 -0.55 0.79 -5.34
C GLY A 7 -0.87 -0.45 -6.19
N GLY A 8 -2.09 -0.52 -6.74
CA GLY A 8 -2.57 -1.70 -7.46
C GLY A 8 -1.98 -1.87 -8.87
N LEU A 9 -1.24 -0.90 -9.42
CA LEU A 9 -0.48 -1.08 -10.67
C LEU A 9 0.90 -1.70 -10.44
N GLY A 10 1.36 -1.81 -9.20
CA GLY A 10 2.59 -2.50 -8.82
C GLY A 10 2.44 -4.03 -8.91
N PHE A 11 3.58 -4.74 -8.80
CA PHE A 11 3.63 -6.20 -8.96
C PHE A 11 2.70 -6.94 -7.97
N ILE A 12 2.81 -6.66 -6.67
CA ILE A 12 2.03 -7.38 -5.64
C ILE A 12 0.57 -6.94 -5.69
N GLY A 13 0.29 -5.63 -5.74
CA GLY A 13 -1.06 -5.09 -5.76
C GLY A 13 -1.88 -5.55 -6.96
N SER A 14 -1.28 -5.61 -8.15
CA SER A 14 -1.97 -6.10 -9.35
C SER A 14 -2.32 -7.59 -9.26
N ASN A 15 -1.41 -8.42 -8.77
CA ASN A 15 -1.68 -9.85 -8.58
C ASN A 15 -2.78 -10.08 -7.53
N PHE A 16 -2.79 -9.28 -6.47
CA PHE A 16 -3.87 -9.32 -5.48
C PHE A 16 -5.23 -8.99 -6.11
N ILE A 17 -5.32 -7.90 -6.89
CA ILE A 17 -6.56 -7.48 -7.56
C ILE A 17 -7.05 -8.56 -8.52
N LEU A 18 -6.15 -9.09 -9.37
CA LEU A 18 -6.49 -10.15 -10.32
C LEU A 18 -7.01 -11.41 -9.64
N LYS A 19 -6.31 -11.85 -8.60
CA LYS A 19 -6.72 -13.03 -7.82
C LYS A 19 -8.11 -12.84 -7.21
N LEU A 20 -8.32 -11.69 -6.57
CA LEU A 20 -9.57 -11.40 -5.88
C LEU A 20 -10.78 -11.36 -6.83
N LEU A 21 -10.63 -10.72 -8.00
CA LEU A 21 -11.71 -10.66 -8.98
C LEU A 21 -11.96 -11.99 -9.72
N ARG A 22 -10.95 -12.85 -9.81
CA ARG A 22 -11.11 -14.20 -10.40
C ARG A 22 -11.80 -15.17 -9.44
N GLU A 23 -11.46 -15.11 -8.16
CA GLU A 23 -11.95 -16.07 -7.16
C GLU A 23 -13.29 -15.66 -6.53
N ASN A 24 -13.61 -14.37 -6.52
CA ASN A 24 -14.81 -13.87 -5.85
C ASN A 24 -15.44 -12.70 -6.60
N ASN A 25 -16.72 -12.88 -6.92
CA ASN A 25 -17.48 -11.87 -7.64
C ASN A 25 -18.17 -10.81 -6.75
N ASP A 26 -18.02 -10.86 -5.43
CA ASP A 26 -18.73 -9.97 -4.49
C ASP A 26 -17.99 -8.67 -4.19
N PHE A 27 -16.80 -8.47 -4.80
CA PHE A 27 -15.99 -7.28 -4.62
C PHE A 27 -16.11 -6.32 -5.79
N GLU A 28 -16.22 -5.04 -5.48
CA GLU A 28 -15.98 -3.91 -6.37
C GLU A 28 -14.69 -3.23 -5.91
N ILE A 29 -13.73 -3.06 -6.82
CA ILE A 29 -12.39 -2.58 -6.51
C ILE A 29 -12.16 -1.22 -7.17
N THR A 30 -11.89 -0.21 -6.33
CA THR A 30 -11.27 1.03 -6.78
C THR A 30 -9.77 0.93 -6.54
N ASN A 31 -8.97 1.01 -7.61
CA ASN A 31 -7.53 1.01 -7.56
C ASN A 31 -7.00 2.45 -7.67
N VAL A 32 -6.36 2.93 -6.62
CA VAL A 32 -5.65 4.22 -6.62
C VAL A 32 -4.16 3.99 -6.79
N ASP A 33 -3.57 4.57 -7.82
CA ASP A 33 -2.12 4.51 -8.06
C ASP A 33 -1.60 5.86 -8.57
N ALA A 34 -0.41 6.24 -8.15
CA ALA A 34 0.22 7.49 -8.56
C ALA A 34 1.01 7.38 -9.87
N GLU A 35 1.08 6.17 -10.44
CA GLU A 35 1.85 5.84 -11.66
C GLU A 35 3.33 6.22 -11.53
N LEU A 36 3.90 5.91 -10.35
CA LEU A 36 5.32 6.12 -10.08
C LEU A 36 6.14 4.91 -10.56
N PHE A 37 7.42 4.90 -10.21
CA PHE A 37 8.33 3.82 -10.60
C PHE A 37 7.82 2.44 -10.15
N GLY A 38 7.78 1.49 -11.07
CA GLY A 38 7.28 0.12 -10.81
C GLY A 38 5.79 -0.09 -11.06
N SER A 39 5.04 0.96 -11.40
CA SER A 39 3.63 0.85 -11.81
C SER A 39 3.52 0.60 -13.32
N ASP A 40 2.68 -0.37 -13.73
CA ASP A 40 2.38 -0.63 -15.14
C ASP A 40 0.90 -1.04 -15.31
N HIS A 41 0.17 -0.31 -16.14
CA HIS A 41 -1.21 -0.64 -16.53
C HIS A 41 -1.37 -2.01 -17.21
N LYS A 42 -0.30 -2.52 -17.83
CA LYS A 42 -0.31 -3.85 -18.45
C LYS A 42 -0.58 -4.96 -17.45
N ASN A 43 -0.20 -4.76 -16.17
CA ASN A 43 -0.45 -5.73 -15.11
C ASN A 43 -1.95 -6.02 -14.90
N LEU A 44 -2.83 -5.09 -15.24
CA LEU A 44 -4.29 -5.19 -15.08
C LEU A 44 -5.05 -5.11 -16.40
N TYR A 45 -4.36 -5.33 -17.55
CA TYR A 45 -4.97 -5.18 -18.87
C TYR A 45 -6.20 -6.08 -19.07
N GLU A 46 -6.18 -7.30 -18.53
CA GLU A 46 -7.28 -8.27 -18.69
C GLU A 46 -8.59 -7.85 -18.02
N ILE A 47 -8.52 -7.01 -16.99
CA ILE A 47 -9.69 -6.56 -16.22
C ILE A 47 -10.05 -5.09 -16.46
N LYS A 48 -9.35 -4.39 -17.35
CA LYS A 48 -9.54 -2.94 -17.58
C LYS A 48 -10.96 -2.52 -17.95
N ASN A 49 -11.74 -3.41 -18.52
CA ASN A 49 -13.13 -3.19 -18.93
C ASN A 49 -14.14 -3.88 -17.99
N SER A 50 -13.69 -4.42 -16.86
CA SER A 50 -14.59 -5.01 -15.87
C SER A 50 -15.39 -3.93 -15.15
N GLU A 51 -16.71 -4.10 -15.05
CA GLU A 51 -17.59 -3.20 -14.28
C GLU A 51 -17.25 -3.17 -12.78
N LYS A 52 -16.49 -4.16 -12.30
CA LYS A 52 -16.06 -4.29 -10.89
C LYS A 52 -14.70 -3.69 -10.60
N TYR A 53 -14.02 -3.16 -11.62
CA TYR A 53 -12.70 -2.56 -11.48
C TYR A 53 -12.69 -1.11 -11.96
N HIS A 54 -12.29 -0.20 -11.09
CA HIS A 54 -12.20 1.23 -11.37
C HIS A 54 -10.79 1.72 -11.06
N PHE A 55 -10.11 2.25 -12.05
CA PHE A 55 -8.82 2.90 -11.85
C PHE A 55 -8.98 4.40 -11.61
N VAL A 56 -8.27 4.91 -10.62
CA VAL A 56 -8.21 6.34 -10.31
C VAL A 56 -6.76 6.74 -10.09
N LYS A 57 -6.24 7.63 -10.92
CA LYS A 57 -4.90 8.17 -10.73
C LYS A 57 -4.87 9.13 -9.54
N GLY A 58 -3.97 8.88 -8.58
CA GLY A 58 -3.80 9.73 -7.42
C GLY A 58 -2.70 9.29 -6.48
N ASN A 59 -2.26 10.22 -5.63
CA ASN A 59 -1.21 9.96 -4.65
C ASN A 59 -1.80 9.86 -3.25
N ILE A 60 -1.45 8.82 -2.51
CA ILE A 60 -1.93 8.56 -1.15
C ILE A 60 -1.55 9.65 -0.13
N SER A 61 -0.53 10.45 -0.41
CA SER A 61 -0.15 11.59 0.43
C SER A 61 -1.04 12.83 0.23
N ASN A 62 -1.93 12.83 -0.78
CA ASN A 62 -2.89 13.90 -0.99
C ASN A 62 -4.15 13.66 -0.13
N LYS A 63 -4.21 14.33 1.02
CA LYS A 63 -5.27 14.13 2.01
C LYS A 63 -6.68 14.34 1.44
N LYS A 64 -6.93 15.47 0.78
CA LYS A 64 -8.27 15.79 0.24
C LYS A 64 -8.72 14.74 -0.77
N PHE A 65 -7.84 14.33 -1.68
CA PHE A 65 -8.13 13.29 -2.64
C PHE A 65 -8.46 11.95 -1.96
N MET A 66 -7.66 11.54 -0.96
CA MET A 66 -7.89 10.29 -0.24
C MET A 66 -9.15 10.31 0.62
N GLU A 67 -9.53 11.43 1.21
CA GLU A 67 -10.81 11.59 1.92
C GLU A 67 -12.00 11.24 1.02
N GLU A 68 -11.98 11.74 -0.22
CA GLU A 68 -13.03 11.48 -1.21
C GLU A 68 -13.07 10.02 -1.67
N GLN A 69 -11.90 9.35 -1.79
CA GLN A 69 -11.85 7.94 -2.19
C GLN A 69 -12.23 6.99 -1.04
N ILE A 70 -11.70 7.24 0.16
CA ILE A 70 -11.97 6.41 1.33
C ILE A 70 -13.45 6.47 1.74
N ALA A 71 -14.10 7.61 1.60
CA ALA A 71 -15.53 7.73 1.88
C ALA A 71 -16.41 6.76 1.08
N LYS A 72 -15.96 6.32 -0.09
CA LYS A 72 -16.71 5.43 -1.02
C LYS A 72 -16.46 3.95 -0.82
N CYS A 73 -15.52 3.55 0.06
CA CYS A 73 -15.15 2.16 0.26
C CYS A 73 -15.52 1.65 1.66
N ASP A 74 -15.49 0.34 1.83
CA ASP A 74 -15.70 -0.35 3.11
C ASP A 74 -14.35 -0.63 3.81
N VAL A 75 -13.33 -0.99 3.01
CA VAL A 75 -11.99 -1.36 3.49
C VAL A 75 -10.92 -0.78 2.55
N VAL A 76 -9.83 -0.29 3.14
CA VAL A 76 -8.61 0.12 2.43
C VAL A 76 -7.56 -0.97 2.52
N ILE A 77 -6.94 -1.34 1.39
CA ILE A 77 -5.80 -2.25 1.34
C ILE A 77 -4.64 -1.49 0.71
N ASN A 78 -3.65 -1.15 1.54
CA ASN A 78 -2.56 -0.28 1.12
C ASN A 78 -1.33 -1.09 0.69
N PHE A 79 -1.14 -1.22 -0.63
CA PHE A 79 0.11 -1.69 -1.25
C PHE A 79 1.01 -0.53 -1.69
N ALA A 80 0.50 0.70 -1.75
CA ALA A 80 1.25 1.84 -2.23
C ALA A 80 2.47 2.10 -1.34
N ALA A 81 3.64 1.99 -1.94
CA ALA A 81 4.94 2.23 -1.32
C ALA A 81 6.01 2.44 -2.41
N GLU A 82 7.00 3.26 -2.13
CA GLU A 82 8.29 3.14 -2.78
C GLU A 82 9.01 1.94 -2.17
N SER A 83 9.50 0.98 -2.98
CA SER A 83 9.94 -0.34 -2.49
C SER A 83 11.35 -0.76 -2.90
N PHE A 84 12.03 0.02 -3.73
CA PHE A 84 13.36 -0.34 -4.23
C PHE A 84 14.47 0.12 -3.26
N VAL A 85 15.09 -0.82 -2.55
CA VAL A 85 16.11 -0.55 -1.52
C VAL A 85 17.25 0.33 -2.04
N ASP A 86 17.87 -0.02 -3.17
CA ASP A 86 18.98 0.75 -3.74
C ASP A 86 18.60 2.21 -4.05
N ARG A 87 17.36 2.45 -4.49
CA ARG A 87 16.85 3.80 -4.71
C ARG A 87 16.70 4.56 -3.39
N SER A 88 16.31 3.87 -2.31
CA SER A 88 16.17 4.50 -1.00
C SER A 88 17.51 4.95 -0.41
N ILE A 89 18.59 4.24 -0.74
CA ILE A 89 19.95 4.59 -0.32
C ILE A 89 20.43 5.84 -1.06
N ASN A 90 20.08 5.98 -2.35
CA ASN A 90 20.46 7.14 -3.15
C ASN A 90 19.64 8.39 -2.81
N ASP A 91 18.32 8.24 -2.62
CA ASP A 91 17.40 9.31 -2.22
C ASP A 91 16.23 8.75 -1.39
N ALA A 92 16.23 9.03 -0.11
CA ALA A 92 15.19 8.57 0.81
C ALA A 92 13.91 9.43 0.77
N ASN A 93 13.92 10.63 0.18
CA ASN A 93 12.77 11.55 0.24
C ASN A 93 11.48 10.96 -0.38
N PRO A 94 11.47 10.30 -1.55
CA PRO A 94 10.28 9.66 -2.08
C PRO A 94 9.69 8.62 -1.12
N PHE A 95 10.56 7.90 -0.39
CA PHE A 95 10.15 6.88 0.59
C PHE A 95 9.51 7.49 1.83
N LEU A 96 10.04 8.59 2.35
CA LEU A 96 9.43 9.34 3.45
C LEU A 96 8.03 9.84 3.08
N VAL A 97 7.88 10.38 1.87
CA VAL A 97 6.59 10.88 1.38
C VAL A 97 5.59 9.75 1.15
N SER A 98 5.99 8.70 0.46
CA SER A 98 5.08 7.59 0.13
C SER A 98 4.80 6.71 1.34
N ASN A 99 5.85 6.18 1.99
CA ASN A 99 5.70 5.10 2.96
C ASN A 99 5.28 5.60 4.36
N ILE A 100 5.73 6.80 4.76
CA ILE A 100 5.37 7.37 6.07
C ILE A 100 4.18 8.31 5.92
N ARG A 101 4.36 9.42 5.19
CA ARG A 101 3.31 10.43 5.08
C ARG A 101 2.05 9.90 4.40
N GLY A 102 2.21 9.07 3.34
CA GLY A 102 1.09 8.45 2.64
C GLY A 102 0.32 7.48 3.53
N ALA A 103 1.01 6.57 4.22
CA ALA A 103 0.39 5.65 5.15
C ALA A 103 -0.32 6.38 6.31
N PHE A 104 0.33 7.40 6.90
CA PHE A 104 -0.28 8.23 7.93
C PHE A 104 -1.51 9.00 7.42
N THR A 105 -1.50 9.48 6.18
CA THR A 105 -2.65 10.15 5.58
C THR A 105 -3.86 9.22 5.52
N ILE A 106 -3.66 7.97 5.08
CA ILE A 106 -4.74 6.98 5.08
C ILE A 106 -5.21 6.70 6.51
N LEU A 107 -4.28 6.47 7.45
CA LEU A 107 -4.59 6.19 8.85
C LEU A 107 -5.45 7.30 9.49
N ASP A 108 -5.04 8.56 9.36
CA ASP A 108 -5.79 9.72 9.90
C ASP A 108 -7.22 9.81 9.34
N ILE A 109 -7.42 9.43 8.07
CA ILE A 109 -8.73 9.46 7.43
C ILE A 109 -9.60 8.28 7.89
N ILE A 110 -9.07 7.05 7.87
CA ILE A 110 -9.84 5.85 8.26
C ILE A 110 -10.29 5.91 9.71
N THR A 111 -9.45 6.45 10.60
CA THR A 111 -9.80 6.66 12.01
C THR A 111 -10.98 7.61 12.16
N LYS A 112 -11.01 8.71 11.41
CA LYS A 112 -12.10 9.70 11.43
C LYS A 112 -13.39 9.21 10.77
N GLN A 113 -13.27 8.33 9.78
CA GLN A 113 -14.40 7.79 9.02
C GLN A 113 -14.83 6.40 9.51
N GLU A 114 -14.23 5.90 10.59
CA GLU A 114 -14.50 4.57 11.18
C GLU A 114 -14.40 3.43 10.14
N LYS A 115 -13.39 3.51 9.25
CA LYS A 115 -13.11 2.50 8.23
C LYS A 115 -12.02 1.54 8.67
N ARG A 116 -11.92 0.40 8.00
CA ARG A 116 -10.86 -0.59 8.24
C ARG A 116 -9.74 -0.46 7.21
N MET A 117 -8.53 -0.81 7.63
CA MET A 117 -7.33 -0.81 6.79
C MET A 117 -6.54 -2.10 6.97
N ILE A 118 -5.97 -2.57 5.86
CA ILE A 118 -4.90 -3.56 5.85
C ILE A 118 -3.67 -2.87 5.26
N GLN A 119 -2.60 -2.80 6.04
CA GLN A 119 -1.31 -2.27 5.60
C GLN A 119 -0.39 -3.43 5.17
N ILE A 120 0.10 -3.39 3.96
CA ILE A 120 1.11 -4.36 3.52
C ILE A 120 2.49 -3.86 3.95
N SER A 121 3.18 -4.67 4.73
CA SER A 121 4.53 -4.39 5.21
C SER A 121 5.57 -5.27 4.52
N THR A 122 6.70 -5.50 5.17
CA THR A 122 7.85 -6.26 4.66
C THR A 122 8.61 -6.90 5.82
N ASP A 123 9.21 -8.05 5.59
CA ASP A 123 10.13 -8.71 6.51
C ASP A 123 11.43 -7.92 6.74
N GLU A 124 11.79 -7.02 5.84
CA GLU A 124 12.97 -6.16 6.00
C GLU A 124 12.91 -5.24 7.23
N VAL A 125 11.72 -5.04 7.82
CA VAL A 125 11.58 -4.27 9.08
C VAL A 125 12.34 -4.94 10.23
N PHE A 126 12.58 -6.25 10.16
CA PHE A 126 13.33 -7.01 11.17
C PHE A 126 14.84 -7.01 10.91
N GLY A 127 15.29 -6.54 9.74
CA GLY A 127 16.70 -6.52 9.36
C GLY A 127 17.29 -7.88 9.07
N SER A 128 18.62 -7.96 9.02
CA SER A 128 19.33 -9.21 8.75
C SER A 128 19.36 -10.10 9.98
N LEU A 129 18.93 -11.35 9.82
CA LEU A 129 19.01 -12.38 10.85
C LEU A 129 20.20 -13.29 10.58
N SER A 130 21.07 -13.46 11.56
CA SER A 130 22.19 -14.40 11.45
C SER A 130 21.75 -15.87 11.60
N ASN A 131 20.66 -16.12 12.35
CA ASN A 131 20.06 -17.42 12.58
C ASN A 131 18.58 -17.28 12.91
N GLY A 132 17.78 -18.32 12.62
CA GLY A 132 16.36 -18.38 12.96
C GLY A 132 15.46 -17.64 11.99
N THR A 133 14.25 -17.32 12.42
CA THR A 133 13.21 -16.62 11.68
C THR A 133 12.64 -15.48 12.53
N ALA A 134 12.25 -14.37 11.89
CA ALA A 134 11.47 -13.33 12.55
C ALA A 134 10.02 -13.80 12.79
N THR A 135 9.43 -13.30 13.84
CA THR A 135 8.02 -13.45 14.19
C THR A 135 7.41 -12.06 14.41
N GLU A 136 6.12 -11.97 14.59
CA GLU A 136 5.42 -10.73 14.88
C GLU A 136 5.88 -10.04 16.18
N GLU A 137 6.49 -10.80 17.08
CA GLU A 137 7.06 -10.29 18.35
C GLU A 137 8.52 -9.84 18.21
N SER A 138 9.14 -10.05 17.05
CA SER A 138 10.53 -9.66 16.82
C SER A 138 10.67 -8.13 16.82
N LYS A 139 11.77 -7.66 17.38
CA LYS A 139 12.09 -6.23 17.41
C LYS A 139 12.44 -5.74 16.00
N PHE A 140 11.97 -4.56 15.66
CA PHE A 140 12.39 -3.88 14.43
C PHE A 140 13.89 -3.54 14.50
N ASN A 141 14.59 -3.89 13.42
CA ASN A 141 16.01 -3.60 13.24
C ASN A 141 16.32 -3.31 11.75
N PRO A 142 15.60 -2.34 11.13
CA PRO A 142 15.72 -2.08 9.69
C PRO A 142 17.14 -1.66 9.31
N SER A 143 17.64 -2.17 8.18
CA SER A 143 19.01 -1.94 7.70
C SER A 143 19.10 -1.04 6.48
N SER A 144 17.98 -0.51 5.99
CA SER A 144 17.92 0.41 4.85
C SER A 144 16.92 1.55 5.10
N PRO A 145 17.02 2.68 4.38
CA PRO A 145 16.01 3.74 4.45
C PRO A 145 14.61 3.24 4.06
N TYR A 146 14.49 2.37 3.05
CA TYR A 146 13.23 1.70 2.72
C TYR A 146 12.65 0.96 3.92
N ALA A 147 13.42 0.02 4.49
CA ALA A 147 12.99 -0.79 5.64
C ALA A 147 12.63 0.09 6.85
N ALA A 148 13.41 1.13 7.11
CA ALA A 148 13.15 2.09 8.18
C ALA A 148 11.81 2.84 7.98
N THR A 149 11.49 3.25 6.74
CA THR A 149 10.20 3.91 6.44
C THR A 149 9.02 2.97 6.58
N LYS A 150 9.19 1.68 6.25
CA LYS A 150 8.15 0.66 6.44
C LYS A 150 7.93 0.36 7.92
N ALA A 151 8.99 0.20 8.71
CA ALA A 151 8.90 0.03 10.17
C ALA A 151 8.23 1.25 10.84
N ALA A 152 8.56 2.47 10.42
CA ALA A 152 7.91 3.68 10.91
C ALA A 152 6.40 3.71 10.61
N ALA A 153 5.99 3.25 9.41
CA ALA A 153 4.58 3.14 9.06
C ALA A 153 3.84 2.14 9.97
N GLU A 154 4.43 0.98 10.27
CA GLU A 154 3.85 0.01 11.22
C GLU A 154 3.70 0.58 12.62
N LEU A 155 4.73 1.27 13.13
CA LEU A 155 4.68 1.91 14.45
C LEU A 155 3.56 2.96 14.53
N LEU A 156 3.36 3.75 13.46
CA LEU A 156 2.27 4.72 13.40
C LEU A 156 0.89 4.05 13.38
N ILE A 157 0.75 2.93 12.66
CA ILE A 157 -0.54 2.23 12.54
C ILE A 157 -0.91 1.51 13.83
N ASN A 158 0.07 1.06 14.59
CA ASN A 158 -0.12 0.35 15.86
C ASN A 158 -0.22 1.28 17.09
N SER A 159 -0.08 2.61 16.92
CA SER A 159 -0.15 3.59 18.00
C SER A 159 -1.57 4.14 18.19
#